data_7748940159a5802da05dea691e969044
#
_entry.id   7748940159a5802da05dea691e969044
#
_cell.length_a   1.000
_cell.length_b   1.000
_cell.length_c   1.000
_cell.angle_alpha   90.00
_cell.angle_beta   90.00
_cell.angle_gamma   90.00
#
_symmetry.space_group_name_H-M   'P 1'
#
loop_
_entity.id
_entity.type
_entity.pdbx_description
1 polymer ?
#
loop_
_entity_poly.entity_id
_entity_poly.type
_entity_poly.pdbx_seq_one_letter_code
_entity_poly.pdbx_strand_id
1 'polypeptide(L)'
;MNSPSILIVNDDGIFSEGILALWEAMSEIGDTTVVAPKSEHSGAGHAITISRPLQSEKISLSSGLSGYAVNGTPADSVKFAVSVIMKKKPDILVSGINPGSNVGQSILYSGTVSAAREGTFRGINSIAFSIDGDQNFNYDGAKKVSKTIVNTVLNNRLPKDILLNVTIPNIPLELYKGY
;
A
#
# COMPACT_ATOMS: atom_id res chain seq x y z
N MET A 1 2.81 17.49 17.96
CA MET A 1 2.61 16.03 17.82
C MET A 1 3.60 15.55 16.78
N ASN A 2 4.21 14.38 16.96
CA ASN A 2 5.11 13.85 15.92
C ASN A 2 4.29 13.46 14.70
N SER A 3 4.85 13.67 13.52
CA SER A 3 4.27 13.23 12.24
C SER A 3 4.06 11.71 12.25
N PRO A 4 2.91 11.16 11.82
CA PRO A 4 2.70 9.71 11.80
C PRO A 4 3.66 9.04 10.81
N SER A 5 4.15 7.85 11.17
CA SER A 5 5.02 7.03 10.33
C SER A 5 4.17 6.08 9.47
N ILE A 6 4.28 6.19 8.16
CA ILE A 6 3.46 5.48 7.17
C ILE A 6 4.32 4.56 6.31
N LEU A 7 4.05 3.25 6.33
CA LEU A 7 4.65 2.29 5.41
C LEU A 7 3.78 2.13 4.17
N ILE A 8 4.36 2.33 2.98
CA ILE A 8 3.69 2.19 1.68
C ILE A 8 4.25 0.99 0.94
N VAL A 9 3.37 0.11 0.46
CA VAL A 9 3.69 -1.11 -0.29
C VAL A 9 2.72 -1.25 -1.46
N ASN A 10 2.99 -2.13 -2.42
CA ASN A 10 2.06 -2.56 -3.47
C ASN A 10 2.46 -3.93 -4.02
N ASP A 11 1.76 -4.41 -5.05
CA ASP A 11 2.11 -5.59 -5.84
C ASP A 11 2.45 -5.29 -7.31
N ASP A 12 2.11 -4.10 -7.81
CA ASP A 12 2.45 -3.67 -9.18
C ASP A 12 3.92 -3.31 -9.34
N GLY A 13 4.65 -3.19 -8.24
CA GLY A 13 6.05 -2.79 -8.20
C GLY A 13 6.27 -1.30 -7.93
N ILE A 14 7.48 -0.98 -7.49
CA ILE A 14 7.86 0.34 -6.98
C ILE A 14 7.81 1.46 -8.04
N PHE A 15 7.77 1.11 -9.32
CA PHE A 15 7.72 2.06 -10.44
C PHE A 15 6.29 2.32 -10.96
N SER A 16 5.27 1.71 -10.36
CA SER A 16 3.88 1.86 -10.81
C SER A 16 3.30 3.25 -10.51
N GLU A 17 2.34 3.67 -11.32
CA GLU A 17 1.63 4.94 -11.11
C GLU A 17 0.83 4.93 -9.80
N GLY A 18 0.27 3.77 -9.44
CA GLY A 18 -0.55 3.63 -8.23
C GLY A 18 0.23 3.85 -6.95
N ILE A 19 1.48 3.36 -6.84
CA ILE A 19 2.29 3.60 -5.65
C ILE A 19 2.77 5.06 -5.58
N LEU A 20 3.05 5.67 -6.73
CA LEU A 20 3.38 7.09 -6.81
C LEU A 20 2.22 7.95 -6.31
N ALA A 21 1.01 7.68 -6.79
CA ALA A 21 -0.19 8.39 -6.36
C ALA A 21 -0.46 8.21 -4.86
N LEU A 22 -0.26 7.00 -4.34
CA LEU A 22 -0.42 6.75 -2.90
C LEU A 22 0.65 7.47 -2.08
N TRP A 23 1.91 7.46 -2.54
CA TRP A 23 2.99 8.19 -1.88
C TRP A 23 2.73 9.70 -1.86
N GLU A 24 2.31 10.31 -2.95
CA GLU A 24 1.93 11.73 -3.00
C GLU A 24 0.86 12.06 -1.94
N ALA A 25 -0.20 11.24 -1.89
CA ALA A 25 -1.28 11.44 -0.94
C ALA A 25 -0.82 11.28 0.52
N MET A 26 0.02 10.30 0.81
CA MET A 26 0.49 10.00 2.18
C MET A 26 1.56 10.97 2.66
N SER A 27 2.38 11.51 1.75
CA SER A 27 3.42 12.51 2.09
C SER A 27 2.84 13.82 2.63
N GLU A 28 1.56 14.11 2.34
CA GLU A 28 0.85 15.24 2.93
C GLU A 28 0.37 14.98 4.38
N ILE A 29 0.37 13.71 4.80
CA ILE A 29 -0.15 13.29 6.12
C ILE A 29 1.00 13.04 7.10
N GLY A 30 2.08 12.41 6.65
CA GLY A 30 3.11 11.93 7.56
C GLY A 30 4.44 11.55 6.91
N ASP A 31 5.32 10.99 7.73
CA ASP A 31 6.63 10.50 7.31
C ASP A 31 6.47 9.15 6.60
N THR A 32 6.76 9.13 5.29
CA THR A 32 6.56 7.95 4.45
C THR A 32 7.83 7.11 4.28
N THR A 33 7.67 5.79 4.32
CA THR A 33 8.67 4.83 3.89
C THR A 33 8.05 3.95 2.81
N VAL A 34 8.62 3.97 1.59
CA VAL A 34 8.14 3.17 0.47
C VAL A 34 9.02 1.93 0.33
N VAL A 35 8.41 0.75 0.40
CA VAL A 35 9.10 -0.55 0.22
C VAL A 35 8.20 -1.46 -0.61
N ALA A 36 8.59 -1.76 -1.83
CA ALA A 36 7.75 -2.50 -2.76
C ALA A 36 8.56 -3.50 -3.59
N PRO A 37 7.92 -4.50 -4.21
CA PRO A 37 8.58 -5.38 -5.16
C PRO A 37 9.27 -4.59 -6.28
N LYS A 38 10.40 -5.11 -6.78
CA LYS A 38 11.11 -4.54 -7.93
C LYS A 38 10.30 -4.65 -9.22
N SER A 39 9.48 -5.69 -9.33
CA SER A 39 8.61 -6.00 -10.48
C SER A 39 7.22 -6.38 -10.02
N GLU A 40 6.27 -6.39 -10.94
CA GLU A 40 4.89 -6.81 -10.70
C GLU A 40 4.78 -8.24 -10.17
N HIS A 41 3.88 -8.44 -9.21
CA HIS A 41 3.54 -9.71 -8.56
C HIS A 41 2.03 -9.98 -8.51
N SER A 42 1.31 -9.63 -9.58
CA SER A 42 -0.14 -9.88 -9.71
C SER A 42 -0.47 -11.36 -9.50
N GLY A 43 -1.51 -11.64 -8.73
CA GLY A 43 -1.97 -13.01 -8.47
C GLY A 43 -1.08 -13.83 -7.53
N ALA A 44 -0.05 -13.23 -6.93
CA ALA A 44 0.87 -13.96 -6.03
C ALA A 44 0.23 -14.38 -4.69
N GLY A 45 -0.94 -13.87 -4.37
CA GLY A 45 -1.57 -14.13 -3.08
C GLY A 45 -0.66 -13.73 -1.91
N HIS A 46 -0.71 -14.49 -0.81
CA HIS A 46 0.15 -14.25 0.35
C HIS A 46 1.44 -15.10 0.32
N ALA A 47 2.05 -15.21 -0.86
CA ALA A 47 3.30 -15.96 -1.01
C ALA A 47 4.46 -15.22 -0.32
N ILE A 48 5.41 -16.01 0.20
CA ILE A 48 6.67 -15.51 0.78
C ILE A 48 7.86 -16.23 0.14
N THR A 49 9.00 -15.56 0.07
CA THR A 49 10.25 -16.12 -0.45
C THR A 49 11.02 -16.83 0.69
N ILE A 50 11.22 -18.15 0.56
CA ILE A 50 11.96 -18.96 1.53
C ILE A 50 13.22 -19.61 0.94
N SER A 51 13.35 -19.70 -0.37
CA SER A 51 14.41 -20.45 -1.05
C SER A 51 15.67 -19.61 -1.37
N ARG A 52 15.62 -18.29 -1.19
CA ARG A 52 16.73 -17.38 -1.49
C ARG A 52 16.75 -16.17 -0.54
N PRO A 53 17.89 -15.52 -0.35
CA PRO A 53 17.97 -14.26 0.40
C PRO A 53 17.13 -13.15 -0.25
N LEU A 54 16.44 -12.36 0.57
CA LEU A 54 15.84 -11.11 0.12
C LEU A 54 16.92 -10.04 0.03
N GLN A 55 16.87 -9.27 -1.04
CA GLN A 55 17.75 -8.13 -1.29
C GLN A 55 16.91 -6.90 -1.59
N SER A 56 17.40 -5.74 -1.24
CA SER A 56 16.76 -4.47 -1.59
C SER A 56 17.76 -3.51 -2.23
N GLU A 57 17.25 -2.69 -3.10
CA GLU A 57 17.96 -1.59 -3.74
C GLU A 57 17.26 -0.28 -3.38
N LYS A 58 18.01 0.71 -2.90
CA LYS A 58 17.46 2.04 -2.68
C LYS A 58 17.31 2.74 -4.02
N ILE A 59 16.14 3.26 -4.30
CA ILE A 59 15.82 3.98 -5.53
C ILE A 59 15.36 5.39 -5.22
N SER A 60 15.51 6.29 -6.22
CA SER A 60 14.95 7.63 -6.22
C SER A 60 14.41 7.91 -7.62
N LEU A 61 13.16 8.35 -7.69
CA LEU A 61 12.50 8.71 -8.94
C LEU A 61 12.57 10.21 -9.18
N SER A 62 12.48 10.63 -10.43
CA SER A 62 12.42 12.05 -10.80
C SER A 62 11.21 12.79 -10.22
N SER A 63 10.15 12.07 -9.87
CA SER A 63 8.98 12.58 -9.16
C SER A 63 9.25 13.01 -7.71
N GLY A 64 10.45 12.70 -7.16
CA GLY A 64 10.80 12.93 -5.76
C GLY A 64 10.57 11.73 -4.83
N LEU A 65 9.85 10.69 -5.28
CA LEU A 65 9.68 9.46 -4.52
C LEU A 65 11.05 8.80 -4.31
N SER A 66 11.34 8.46 -3.05
CA SER A 66 12.50 7.66 -2.66
C SER A 66 12.04 6.45 -1.85
N GLY A 67 12.58 5.27 -2.16
CA GLY A 67 12.13 4.04 -1.52
C GLY A 67 13.09 2.87 -1.72
N TYR A 68 12.62 1.67 -1.43
CA TYR A 68 13.37 0.43 -1.52
C TYR A 68 12.66 -0.58 -2.43
N ALA A 69 13.31 -0.97 -3.52
CA ALA A 69 12.88 -2.05 -4.40
C ALA A 69 13.37 -3.40 -3.84
N VAL A 70 12.45 -4.31 -3.53
CA VAL A 70 12.76 -5.62 -2.97
C VAL A 70 12.63 -6.71 -4.05
N ASN A 71 13.56 -7.67 -4.09
CA ASN A 71 13.48 -8.84 -4.99
C ASN A 71 12.57 -9.95 -4.42
N GLY A 72 11.41 -9.59 -3.91
CA GLY A 72 10.46 -10.47 -3.24
C GLY A 72 9.03 -10.08 -3.50
N THR A 73 8.11 -10.78 -2.84
CA THR A 73 6.67 -10.56 -2.92
C THR A 73 6.23 -9.30 -2.17
N PRO A 74 4.97 -8.86 -2.31
CA PRO A 74 4.41 -7.79 -1.45
C PRO A 74 4.50 -8.10 0.05
N ALA A 75 4.19 -9.33 0.46
CA ALA A 75 4.35 -9.76 1.85
C ALA A 75 5.82 -9.72 2.30
N ASP A 76 6.76 -10.15 1.45
CA ASP A 76 8.20 -10.02 1.73
C ASP A 76 8.62 -8.57 1.90
N SER A 77 8.09 -7.66 1.08
CA SER A 77 8.37 -6.23 1.17
C SER A 77 7.96 -5.66 2.53
N VAL A 78 6.80 -6.04 3.05
CA VAL A 78 6.36 -5.66 4.40
C VAL A 78 7.28 -6.24 5.47
N LYS A 79 7.60 -7.54 5.38
CA LYS A 79 8.52 -8.21 6.32
C LYS A 79 9.89 -7.53 6.34
N PHE A 80 10.42 -7.24 5.17
CA PHE A 80 11.71 -6.60 5.00
C PHE A 80 11.71 -5.16 5.54
N ALA A 81 10.65 -4.39 5.24
CA ALA A 81 10.48 -3.04 5.74
C ALA A 81 10.53 -2.97 7.26
N VAL A 82 9.71 -3.78 7.93
CA VAL A 82 9.56 -3.74 9.40
C VAL A 82 10.77 -4.33 10.12
N SER A 83 11.44 -5.33 9.53
CA SER A 83 12.54 -6.04 10.20
C SER A 83 13.92 -5.46 9.91
N VAL A 84 14.10 -4.76 8.77
CA VAL A 84 15.44 -4.34 8.30
C VAL A 84 15.54 -2.82 8.10
N ILE A 85 14.52 -2.20 7.47
CA ILE A 85 14.59 -0.79 7.07
C ILE A 85 14.15 0.14 8.19
N MET A 86 13.00 -0.14 8.79
CA MET A 86 12.39 0.73 9.78
C MET A 86 12.91 0.44 11.19
N LYS A 87 13.33 1.50 11.89
CA LYS A 87 13.81 1.37 13.28
C LYS A 87 12.68 1.17 14.30
N LYS A 88 11.47 1.56 13.92
CA LYS A 88 10.25 1.47 14.74
C LYS A 88 9.12 0.96 13.87
N LYS A 89 8.15 0.29 14.49
CA LYS A 89 6.91 -0.12 13.84
C LYS A 89 6.17 1.13 13.34
N PRO A 90 5.69 1.14 12.07
CA PRO A 90 4.91 2.27 11.55
C PRO A 90 3.55 2.36 12.27
N ASP A 91 2.98 3.56 12.29
CA ASP A 91 1.64 3.81 12.85
C ASP A 91 0.54 3.21 11.96
N ILE A 92 0.79 3.17 10.66
CA ILE A 92 -0.11 2.60 9.66
C ILE A 92 0.67 2.04 8.46
N LEU A 93 0.12 0.98 7.86
CA LEU A 93 0.54 0.44 6.57
C LEU A 93 -0.57 0.67 5.55
N VAL A 94 -0.21 1.18 4.38
CA VAL A 94 -1.08 1.31 3.23
C VAL A 94 -0.51 0.55 2.04
N SER A 95 -1.34 -0.24 1.37
CA SER A 95 -0.96 -1.02 0.20
C SER A 95 -1.76 -0.60 -1.02
N GLY A 96 -1.11 -0.33 -2.13
CA GLY A 96 -1.73 0.08 -3.39
C GLY A 96 -1.10 1.33 -4.00
N ILE A 97 -1.85 2.11 -4.83
CA ILE A 97 -3.25 1.88 -5.24
C ILE A 97 -3.26 0.90 -6.40
N ASN A 98 -3.91 -0.24 -6.22
CA ASN A 98 -3.99 -1.27 -7.25
C ASN A 98 -4.93 -0.86 -8.39
N PRO A 99 -4.52 -0.90 -9.66
CA PRO A 99 -5.43 -0.78 -10.79
C PRO A 99 -6.26 -2.06 -10.95
N GLY A 100 -7.57 -1.94 -10.76
CA GLY A 100 -8.49 -3.08 -10.71
C GLY A 100 -8.92 -3.46 -9.30
N SER A 101 -10.19 -3.85 -9.16
CA SER A 101 -10.81 -4.16 -7.88
C SER A 101 -10.32 -5.50 -7.29
N ASN A 102 -10.16 -5.53 -5.97
CA ASN A 102 -9.84 -6.73 -5.21
C ASN A 102 -11.04 -7.12 -4.33
N VAL A 103 -12.07 -7.74 -4.92
CA VAL A 103 -13.35 -8.07 -4.25
C VAL A 103 -13.69 -9.56 -4.36
N GLY A 104 -14.56 -10.04 -3.49
CA GLY A 104 -15.00 -11.44 -3.49
C GLY A 104 -13.82 -12.41 -3.36
N GLN A 105 -13.73 -13.40 -4.25
CA GLN A 105 -12.67 -14.42 -4.21
C GLN A 105 -11.29 -13.86 -4.60
N SER A 106 -11.22 -12.78 -5.39
CA SER A 106 -9.94 -12.17 -5.80
C SER A 106 -9.13 -11.65 -4.62
N ILE A 107 -9.77 -11.33 -3.48
CA ILE A 107 -9.10 -10.97 -2.23
C ILE A 107 -8.05 -12.02 -1.79
N LEU A 108 -8.30 -13.30 -2.08
CA LEU A 108 -7.39 -14.38 -1.68
C LEU A 108 -6.11 -14.42 -2.51
N TYR A 109 -6.19 -13.96 -3.75
CA TYR A 109 -5.08 -13.96 -4.71
C TYR A 109 -4.37 -12.61 -4.80
N SER A 110 -4.95 -11.55 -4.25
CA SER A 110 -4.42 -10.19 -4.32
C SER A 110 -3.12 -10.02 -3.52
N GLY A 111 -2.08 -9.56 -4.19
CA GLY A 111 -0.84 -9.14 -3.56
C GLY A 111 -1.01 -7.86 -2.73
N THR A 112 -1.83 -6.92 -3.20
CA THR A 112 -2.17 -5.67 -2.49
C THR A 112 -2.82 -5.96 -1.13
N VAL A 113 -3.85 -6.83 -1.12
CA VAL A 113 -4.54 -7.23 0.12
C VAL A 113 -3.60 -8.05 1.02
N SER A 114 -2.73 -8.85 0.43
CA SER A 114 -1.78 -9.69 1.17
C SER A 114 -0.71 -8.87 1.89
N ALA A 115 -0.24 -7.78 1.29
CA ALA A 115 0.66 -6.85 1.97
C ALA A 115 -0.04 -6.20 3.20
N ALA A 116 -1.28 -5.75 3.05
CA ALA A 116 -2.05 -5.23 4.18
C ALA A 116 -2.26 -6.30 5.27
N ARG A 117 -2.56 -7.54 4.88
CA ARG A 117 -2.71 -8.68 5.80
C ARG A 117 -1.42 -8.98 6.55
N GLU A 118 -0.27 -8.96 5.88
CA GLU A 118 1.04 -9.13 6.54
C GLU A 118 1.29 -8.03 7.58
N GLY A 119 0.91 -6.78 7.28
CA GLY A 119 0.98 -5.68 8.24
C GLY A 119 0.08 -5.92 9.47
N THR A 120 -1.15 -6.40 9.23
CA THR A 120 -2.10 -6.75 10.30
C THR A 120 -1.55 -7.85 11.20
N PHE A 121 -0.94 -8.91 10.65
CA PHE A 121 -0.27 -9.97 11.43
C PHE A 121 0.86 -9.43 12.31
N ARG A 122 1.46 -8.30 11.95
CA ARG A 122 2.47 -7.60 12.74
C ARG A 122 1.88 -6.58 13.70
N GLY A 123 0.55 -6.54 13.82
CA GLY A 123 -0.18 -5.62 14.70
C GLY A 123 -0.07 -4.15 14.24
N ILE A 124 0.00 -3.91 12.94
CA ILE A 124 -0.03 -2.58 12.32
C ILE A 124 -1.44 -2.35 11.79
N ASN A 125 -2.02 -1.15 12.00
CA ASN A 125 -3.23 -0.76 11.28
C ASN A 125 -2.95 -0.80 9.79
N SER A 126 -3.72 -1.55 9.02
CA SER A 126 -3.39 -1.82 7.62
C SER A 126 -4.59 -1.62 6.70
N ILE A 127 -4.34 -0.99 5.54
CA ILE A 127 -5.36 -0.70 4.55
C ILE A 127 -4.84 -1.11 3.16
N ALA A 128 -5.65 -1.83 2.40
CA ALA A 128 -5.46 -2.07 0.99
C ALA A 128 -6.36 -1.13 0.19
N PHE A 129 -5.79 -0.45 -0.82
CA PHE A 129 -6.51 0.45 -1.72
C PHE A 129 -6.46 -0.08 -3.15
N SER A 130 -7.62 -0.13 -3.78
CA SER A 130 -7.79 -0.48 -5.19
C SER A 130 -8.67 0.56 -5.88
N ILE A 131 -8.43 0.82 -7.16
CA ILE A 131 -9.30 1.65 -8.00
C ILE A 131 -10.03 0.75 -8.98
N ASP A 132 -11.36 0.82 -9.00
CA ASP A 132 -12.21 -0.03 -9.85
C ASP A 132 -12.48 0.66 -11.19
N GLY A 133 -12.17 -0.03 -12.28
CA GLY A 133 -12.33 0.44 -13.65
C GLY A 133 -11.52 -0.41 -14.61
N ASP A 134 -11.80 -0.26 -15.93
CA ASP A 134 -11.18 -1.12 -16.94
C ASP A 134 -9.88 -0.54 -17.52
N GLN A 135 -9.79 0.78 -17.66
CA GLN A 135 -8.63 1.47 -18.25
C GLN A 135 -8.60 2.96 -17.87
N ASN A 136 -7.48 3.64 -18.15
CA ASN A 136 -7.30 5.09 -17.95
C ASN A 136 -7.60 5.54 -16.50
N PHE A 137 -6.92 4.96 -15.56
CA PHE A 137 -7.12 5.25 -14.14
C PHE A 137 -6.75 6.70 -13.80
N ASN A 138 -7.71 7.45 -13.25
CA ASN A 138 -7.48 8.76 -12.67
C ASN A 138 -7.35 8.63 -11.16
N TYR A 139 -6.14 8.78 -10.65
CA TYR A 139 -5.86 8.61 -9.23
C TYR A 139 -6.25 9.80 -8.34
N ASP A 140 -6.74 10.93 -8.87
CA ASP A 140 -7.03 12.12 -8.05
C ASP A 140 -8.13 11.86 -7.02
N GLY A 141 -9.19 11.18 -7.43
CA GLY A 141 -10.23 10.73 -6.49
C GLY A 141 -9.70 9.75 -5.46
N ALA A 142 -8.90 8.78 -5.92
CA ALA A 142 -8.31 7.77 -5.05
C ALA A 142 -7.32 8.38 -4.04
N LYS A 143 -6.51 9.36 -4.43
CA LYS A 143 -5.64 10.14 -3.51
C LYS A 143 -6.44 10.81 -2.40
N LYS A 144 -7.55 11.47 -2.75
CA LYS A 144 -8.41 12.16 -1.77
C LYS A 144 -9.08 11.18 -0.81
N VAL A 145 -9.65 10.09 -1.32
CA VAL A 145 -10.33 9.07 -0.51
C VAL A 145 -9.32 8.40 0.43
N SER A 146 -8.14 7.99 -0.08
CA SER A 146 -7.11 7.35 0.73
C SER A 146 -6.64 8.25 1.88
N LYS A 147 -6.41 9.55 1.64
CA LYS A 147 -6.07 10.51 2.70
C LYS A 147 -7.14 10.58 3.78
N THR A 148 -8.41 10.64 3.40
CA THR A 148 -9.51 10.73 4.37
C THR A 148 -9.60 9.48 5.23
N ILE A 149 -9.52 8.29 4.62
CA ILE A 149 -9.61 7.01 5.33
C ILE A 149 -8.40 6.82 6.25
N VAL A 150 -7.19 7.13 5.77
CA VAL A 150 -5.97 7.01 6.59
C VAL A 150 -6.03 7.93 7.81
N ASN A 151 -6.43 9.19 7.65
CA ASN A 151 -6.62 10.10 8.78
C ASN A 151 -7.66 9.59 9.77
N THR A 152 -8.76 9.00 9.29
CA THR A 152 -9.79 8.41 10.14
C THR A 152 -9.24 7.24 10.95
N VAL A 153 -8.47 6.35 10.33
CA VAL A 153 -7.86 5.19 11.00
C VAL A 153 -6.76 5.60 11.98
N LEU A 154 -5.95 6.61 11.65
CA LEU A 154 -4.93 7.14 12.58
C LEU A 154 -5.57 7.71 13.85
N ASN A 155 -6.73 8.34 13.74
CA ASN A 155 -7.44 8.94 14.88
C ASN A 155 -8.22 7.90 15.71
N ASN A 156 -8.80 6.87 15.08
CA ASN A 156 -9.73 5.94 15.74
C ASN A 156 -9.18 4.53 15.91
N ARG A 157 -8.13 4.18 15.20
CA ARG A 157 -7.54 2.83 15.07
C ARG A 157 -8.55 1.77 14.61
N LEU A 158 -8.05 0.75 13.96
CA LEU A 158 -8.84 -0.44 13.63
C LEU A 158 -8.90 -1.39 14.84
N PRO A 159 -9.97 -2.20 14.96
CA PRO A 159 -9.94 -3.33 15.86
C PRO A 159 -8.75 -4.24 15.59
N LYS A 160 -8.30 -4.94 16.64
CA LYS A 160 -7.19 -5.88 16.51
C LYS A 160 -7.52 -6.95 15.45
N ASP A 161 -6.49 -7.32 14.68
CA ASP A 161 -6.56 -8.38 13.64
C ASP A 161 -7.53 -8.07 12.48
N ILE A 162 -7.92 -6.80 12.30
CA ILE A 162 -8.73 -6.31 11.17
C ILE A 162 -7.87 -5.45 10.25
N LEU A 163 -8.02 -5.65 8.95
CA LEU A 163 -7.57 -4.73 7.90
C LEU A 163 -8.78 -4.11 7.18
N LEU A 164 -8.59 -2.96 6.57
CA LEU A 164 -9.55 -2.44 5.60
C LEU A 164 -9.13 -2.81 4.18
N ASN A 165 -10.09 -3.26 3.37
CA ASN A 165 -9.94 -3.41 1.92
C ASN A 165 -10.90 -2.42 1.25
N VAL A 166 -10.35 -1.41 0.61
CA VAL A 166 -11.07 -0.25 0.07
C VAL A 166 -11.03 -0.28 -1.44
N THR A 167 -12.16 -0.38 -2.08
CA THR A 167 -12.31 -0.26 -3.53
C THR A 167 -12.91 1.10 -3.87
N ILE A 168 -12.23 1.87 -4.69
CA ILE A 168 -12.56 3.25 -5.05
C ILE A 168 -12.98 3.27 -6.52
N PRO A 169 -14.18 3.76 -6.87
CA PRO A 169 -14.60 3.81 -8.28
C PRO A 169 -13.73 4.80 -9.07
N ASN A 170 -13.36 4.45 -10.30
CA ASN A 170 -12.65 5.34 -11.22
C ASN A 170 -13.61 6.33 -11.90
N ILE A 171 -14.06 7.31 -11.15
CA ILE A 171 -14.98 8.35 -11.61
C ILE A 171 -14.40 9.74 -11.33
N PRO A 172 -14.87 10.80 -12.01
CA PRO A 172 -14.49 12.17 -11.68
C PRO A 172 -14.75 12.53 -10.21
N LEU A 173 -13.84 13.31 -9.63
CA LEU A 173 -13.84 13.62 -8.19
C LEU A 173 -15.15 14.25 -7.70
N GLU A 174 -15.77 15.07 -8.54
CA GLU A 174 -17.04 15.76 -8.25
C GLU A 174 -18.26 14.83 -8.16
N LEU A 175 -18.13 13.59 -8.63
CA LEU A 175 -19.19 12.58 -8.57
C LEU A 175 -19.16 11.73 -7.31
N TYR A 176 -18.11 11.84 -6.47
CA TYR A 176 -18.07 11.15 -5.20
C TYR A 176 -19.08 11.76 -4.23
N LYS A 177 -20.01 10.93 -3.73
CA LYS A 177 -21.08 11.35 -2.81
C LYS A 177 -20.83 10.94 -1.35
N GLY A 178 -19.72 10.30 -1.08
CA GLY A 178 -19.36 9.77 0.23
C GLY A 178 -18.86 8.31 0.15
N TYR A 179 -18.65 7.69 1.28
CA TYR A 179 -18.18 6.32 1.49
C TYR A 179 -18.77 5.75 2.76
#